data_4749886e12aa2d9a71ab9cb9018de485
#
_entry.id   4749886e12aa2d9a71ab9cb9018de485
#
_cell.length_a   1.000
_cell.length_b   1.000
_cell.length_c   1.000
_cell.angle_alpha   90.00
_cell.angle_beta   90.00
_cell.angle_gamma   90.00
#
_symmetry.space_group_name_H-M   'P 1'
#
loop_
_entity.id
_entity.type
_entity.pdbx_description
1 polymer ?
#
loop_
_entity_poly.entity_id
_entity_poly.type
_entity_poly.pdbx_seq_one_letter_code
_entity_poly.pdbx_strand_id
1 'polypeptide(L)'
;MQVVHSIADLRAALRPFNSPAFVPTMGNLHAGHLALMQQATAHGDVRVASIFVNRLQFGPNEDFDAYPRTFARDCELLATAGCDVLFAPTEVDLYPQAQTFLVQPPAALADVLEGQFRPGFFTGVSTVVMKLFQCVFSGTKEMGFAFFGEKDFQQQLVIRHLVTQFALPVQIVTAPTVRDTDGLALSSRNGYLSETERAEAPRLQACLRDVAVALKGP
;
A
#
# COMPACT_ATOMS: atom_id res chain seq x y z
N MET A 1 5.33 19.76 -2.56
CA MET A 1 5.23 18.41 -3.13
C MET A 1 5.28 18.50 -4.65
N GLN A 2 6.18 17.74 -5.29
CA GLN A 2 6.24 17.60 -6.75
C GLN A 2 5.37 16.43 -7.18
N VAL A 3 4.49 16.63 -8.15
CA VAL A 3 3.67 15.56 -8.75
C VAL A 3 4.29 15.15 -10.08
N VAL A 4 4.52 13.84 -10.26
CA VAL A 4 5.11 13.27 -11.48
C VAL A 4 4.28 12.08 -11.97
N HIS A 5 4.20 11.89 -13.27
CA HIS A 5 3.36 10.87 -13.88
C HIS A 5 4.17 9.80 -14.63
N SER A 6 5.32 10.15 -15.18
CA SER A 6 6.16 9.18 -15.89
C SER A 6 7.25 8.59 -14.99
N ILE A 7 7.71 7.38 -15.32
CA ILE A 7 8.86 6.73 -14.65
C ILE A 7 10.12 7.58 -14.81
N ALA A 8 10.30 8.24 -15.97
CA ALA A 8 11.45 9.07 -16.25
C ALA A 8 11.49 10.30 -15.32
N ASP A 9 10.34 10.99 -15.17
CA ASP A 9 10.22 12.14 -14.28
C ASP A 9 10.42 11.77 -12.80
N LEU A 10 9.85 10.61 -12.37
CA LEU A 10 10.08 10.09 -11.03
C LEU A 10 11.58 9.89 -10.77
N ARG A 11 12.28 9.18 -11.64
CA ARG A 11 13.72 8.95 -11.51
C ARG A 11 14.53 10.23 -11.56
N ALA A 12 14.12 11.21 -12.37
CA ALA A 12 14.76 12.54 -12.40
C ALA A 12 14.57 13.28 -11.07
N ALA A 13 13.35 13.26 -10.51
CA ALA A 13 13.04 13.87 -9.22
C ALA A 13 13.81 13.21 -8.06
N LEU A 14 14.03 11.88 -8.10
CA LEU A 14 14.72 11.15 -7.04
C LEU A 14 16.26 11.17 -7.17
N ARG A 15 16.83 11.56 -8.31
CA ARG A 15 18.28 11.56 -8.55
C ARG A 15 19.13 12.27 -7.48
N PRO A 16 18.70 13.42 -6.86
CA PRO A 16 19.46 14.09 -5.82
C PRO A 16 19.55 13.32 -4.51
N PHE A 17 18.66 12.35 -4.28
CA PHE A 17 18.50 11.66 -3.01
C PHE A 17 19.17 10.29 -3.02
N ASN A 18 19.43 9.75 -1.81
CA ASN A 18 20.14 8.49 -1.64
C ASN A 18 19.25 7.38 -1.10
N SER A 19 18.28 7.72 -0.25
CA SER A 19 17.48 6.78 0.52
C SER A 19 16.01 7.20 0.57
N PRO A 20 15.20 6.86 -0.45
CA PRO A 20 13.76 7.18 -0.45
C PRO A 20 12.99 6.45 0.64
N ALA A 21 12.04 7.16 1.26
CA ALA A 21 11.01 6.63 2.15
C ALA A 21 9.67 6.60 1.39
N PHE A 22 9.19 5.41 1.01
CA PHE A 22 8.11 5.23 0.04
C PHE A 22 6.83 4.67 0.67
N VAL A 23 5.70 5.31 0.37
CA VAL A 23 4.35 4.89 0.76
C VAL A 23 3.52 4.59 -0.49
N PRO A 24 3.39 3.31 -0.91
CA PRO A 24 2.52 2.95 -2.03
C PRO A 24 1.05 3.00 -1.62
N THR A 25 0.21 3.65 -2.43
CA THR A 25 -1.24 3.74 -2.22
C THR A 25 -2.03 3.59 -3.53
N MET A 26 -3.33 3.35 -3.39
CA MET A 26 -4.27 3.38 -4.51
C MET A 26 -5.13 4.66 -4.52
N GLY A 27 -4.82 5.64 -3.67
CA GLY A 27 -5.66 6.84 -3.49
C GLY A 27 -6.82 6.63 -2.52
N ASN A 28 -7.78 7.59 -2.52
CA ASN A 28 -8.85 7.72 -1.54
C ASN A 28 -8.31 7.65 -0.10
N LEU A 29 -7.37 8.55 0.17
CA LEU A 29 -6.56 8.53 1.38
C LEU A 29 -7.40 8.83 2.63
N HIS A 30 -7.03 8.18 3.72
CA HIS A 30 -7.57 8.37 5.06
C HIS A 30 -6.42 8.48 6.08
N ALA A 31 -6.73 8.76 7.33
CA ALA A 31 -5.73 8.97 8.39
C ALA A 31 -4.74 7.78 8.52
N GLY A 32 -5.13 6.56 8.19
CA GLY A 32 -4.22 5.40 8.14
C GLY A 32 -3.08 5.59 7.14
N HIS A 33 -3.35 6.08 5.94
CA HIS A 33 -2.31 6.40 4.95
C HIS A 33 -1.43 7.57 5.38
N LEU A 34 -2.03 8.60 6.01
CA LEU A 34 -1.29 9.75 6.50
C LEU A 34 -0.34 9.37 7.65
N ALA A 35 -0.74 8.40 8.49
CA ALA A 35 0.13 7.85 9.53
C ALA A 35 1.37 7.14 8.94
N LEU A 36 1.23 6.43 7.80
CA LEU A 36 2.37 5.87 7.08
C LEU A 36 3.33 6.97 6.60
N MET A 37 2.78 8.03 6.00
CA MET A 37 3.57 9.17 5.52
C MET A 37 4.27 9.88 6.68
N GLN A 38 3.60 10.02 7.83
CA GLN A 38 4.19 10.61 9.02
C GLN A 38 5.35 9.77 9.56
N GLN A 39 5.23 8.43 9.59
CA GLN A 39 6.34 7.56 9.95
C GLN A 39 7.51 7.68 8.97
N ALA A 40 7.24 7.87 7.68
CA ALA A 40 8.26 8.06 6.66
C ALA A 40 9.16 9.29 6.93
N THR A 41 8.70 10.27 7.70
CA THR A 41 9.51 11.46 8.05
C THR A 41 10.75 11.16 8.90
N ALA A 42 10.75 10.03 9.60
CA ALA A 42 11.89 9.59 10.43
C ALA A 42 12.89 8.71 9.65
N HIS A 43 12.65 8.48 8.35
CA HIS A 43 13.44 7.55 7.54
C HIS A 43 13.81 8.18 6.21
N GLY A 44 14.99 7.82 5.70
CA GLY A 44 15.45 8.30 4.39
C GLY A 44 15.67 9.81 4.31
N ASP A 45 15.87 10.28 3.09
CA ASP A 45 16.18 11.69 2.78
C ASP A 45 15.15 12.34 1.83
N VAL A 46 14.16 11.57 1.34
CA VAL A 46 13.03 12.05 0.53
C VAL A 46 11.79 11.19 0.78
N ARG A 47 10.62 11.82 0.96
CA ARG A 47 9.34 11.14 1.17
C ARG A 47 8.58 11.04 -0.14
N VAL A 48 8.30 9.81 -0.53
CA VAL A 48 7.66 9.48 -1.80
C VAL A 48 6.34 8.79 -1.52
N ALA A 49 5.27 9.20 -2.19
CA ALA A 49 4.03 8.44 -2.24
C ALA A 49 3.73 8.03 -3.69
N SER A 50 2.95 6.96 -3.87
CA SER A 50 2.29 6.72 -5.14
C SER A 50 0.77 6.67 -4.99
N ILE A 51 0.07 7.10 -6.05
CA ILE A 51 -1.37 6.86 -6.22
C ILE A 51 -1.55 6.12 -7.54
N PHE A 52 -1.84 4.82 -7.46
CA PHE A 52 -2.07 3.98 -8.63
C PHE A 52 -3.06 2.86 -8.32
N VAL A 53 -4.24 2.87 -8.95
CA VAL A 53 -5.22 1.79 -8.84
C VAL A 53 -4.81 0.68 -9.80
N ASN A 54 -4.28 -0.42 -9.27
CA ASN A 54 -3.68 -1.50 -10.05
C ASN A 54 -4.73 -2.53 -10.49
N ARG A 55 -5.06 -2.56 -11.77
CA ARG A 55 -6.03 -3.52 -12.35
C ARG A 55 -5.65 -4.98 -12.07
N LEU A 56 -4.37 -5.32 -12.05
CA LEU A 56 -3.89 -6.70 -11.90
C LEU A 56 -4.26 -7.37 -10.57
N GLN A 57 -4.64 -6.58 -9.56
CA GLN A 57 -5.04 -7.10 -8.24
C GLN A 57 -6.56 -7.10 -8.03
N PHE A 58 -7.35 -6.85 -9.08
CA PHE A 58 -8.81 -6.90 -9.01
C PHE A 58 -9.32 -8.09 -9.82
N GLY A 59 -10.17 -8.89 -9.19
CA GLY A 59 -10.92 -9.94 -9.88
C GLY A 59 -12.00 -9.36 -10.81
N PRO A 60 -12.57 -10.18 -11.70
CA PRO A 60 -13.54 -9.73 -12.70
C PRO A 60 -14.83 -9.13 -12.12
N ASN A 61 -15.15 -9.46 -10.87
CA ASN A 61 -16.37 -9.00 -10.18
C ASN A 61 -16.06 -8.05 -9.01
N GLU A 62 -14.82 -7.56 -8.92
CA GLU A 62 -14.42 -6.62 -7.87
C GLU A 62 -14.60 -5.17 -8.28
N ASP A 63 -14.47 -4.26 -7.34
CA ASP A 63 -14.82 -2.84 -7.42
C ASP A 63 -13.81 -1.95 -8.19
N PHE A 64 -13.06 -2.50 -9.16
CA PHE A 64 -12.03 -1.72 -9.87
C PHE A 64 -12.57 -0.43 -10.49
N ASP A 65 -13.70 -0.53 -11.22
CA ASP A 65 -14.30 0.63 -11.89
C ASP A 65 -14.98 1.59 -10.92
N ALA A 66 -15.53 1.05 -9.82
CA ALA A 66 -16.16 1.80 -8.73
C ALA A 66 -15.18 2.28 -7.66
N TYR A 67 -13.89 1.87 -7.73
CA TYR A 67 -12.90 2.25 -6.72
C TYR A 67 -12.76 3.78 -6.63
N PRO A 68 -12.89 4.38 -5.44
CA PRO A 68 -12.94 5.83 -5.29
C PRO A 68 -11.65 6.52 -5.78
N ARG A 69 -11.82 7.55 -6.60
CA ARG A 69 -10.72 8.36 -7.15
C ARG A 69 -10.89 9.81 -6.72
N THR A 70 -10.11 10.22 -5.73
CA THR A 70 -10.20 11.54 -5.06
C THR A 70 -8.89 12.32 -5.20
N PHE A 71 -8.30 12.32 -6.39
CA PHE A 71 -6.92 12.74 -6.65
C PHE A 71 -6.59 14.13 -6.09
N ALA A 72 -7.44 15.14 -6.33
CA ALA A 72 -7.17 16.51 -5.85
C ALA A 72 -7.07 16.57 -4.32
N ARG A 73 -8.06 15.95 -3.63
CA ARG A 73 -8.07 15.84 -2.16
C ARG A 73 -6.85 15.04 -1.65
N ASP A 74 -6.50 13.97 -2.32
CA ASP A 74 -5.36 13.14 -1.94
C ASP A 74 -4.04 13.91 -2.05
N CYS A 75 -3.88 14.75 -3.09
CA CYS A 75 -2.74 15.64 -3.24
C CYS A 75 -2.61 16.64 -2.08
N GLU A 76 -3.72 17.26 -1.66
CA GLU A 76 -3.75 18.19 -0.51
C GLU A 76 -3.34 17.48 0.79
N LEU A 77 -3.89 16.29 1.03
CA LEU A 77 -3.59 15.47 2.20
C LEU A 77 -2.12 15.06 2.25
N LEU A 78 -1.55 14.59 1.12
CA LEU A 78 -0.14 14.20 1.04
C LEU A 78 0.80 15.39 1.21
N ALA A 79 0.48 16.53 0.61
CA ALA A 79 1.28 17.75 0.76
C ALA A 79 1.32 18.19 2.23
N THR A 80 0.17 18.18 2.92
CA THR A 80 0.06 18.51 4.35
C THR A 80 0.80 17.49 5.22
N ALA A 81 0.80 16.21 4.85
CA ALA A 81 1.53 15.16 5.55
C ALA A 81 3.05 15.16 5.27
N GLY A 82 3.54 16.10 4.46
CA GLY A 82 4.96 16.30 4.19
C GLY A 82 5.53 15.38 3.11
N CYS A 83 4.73 14.90 2.17
CA CYS A 83 5.20 14.21 0.98
C CYS A 83 6.03 15.16 0.10
N ASP A 84 7.19 14.71 -0.37
CA ASP A 84 8.06 15.50 -1.24
C ASP A 84 7.76 15.25 -2.72
N VAL A 85 7.57 13.96 -3.09
CA VAL A 85 7.31 13.51 -4.46
C VAL A 85 6.09 12.58 -4.49
N LEU A 86 5.08 12.93 -5.28
CA LEU A 86 3.94 12.07 -5.57
C LEU A 86 4.08 11.48 -6.97
N PHE A 87 4.18 10.16 -7.06
CA PHE A 87 4.13 9.42 -8.31
C PHE A 87 2.69 8.97 -8.60
N ALA A 88 2.07 9.55 -9.61
CA ALA A 88 0.69 9.28 -10.00
C ALA A 88 0.61 8.89 -11.49
N PRO A 89 1.13 7.70 -11.85
CA PRO A 89 1.11 7.25 -13.24
C PRO A 89 -0.32 6.84 -13.65
N THR A 90 -0.61 6.97 -14.95
CA THR A 90 -1.73 6.26 -15.56
C THR A 90 -1.35 4.78 -15.79
N GLU A 91 -2.34 3.96 -16.18
CA GLU A 91 -2.08 2.55 -16.50
C GLU A 91 -1.07 2.42 -17.66
N VAL A 92 -1.15 3.29 -18.66
CA VAL A 92 -0.23 3.30 -19.82
C VAL A 92 1.18 3.77 -19.42
N ASP A 93 1.30 4.69 -18.46
CA ASP A 93 2.60 5.15 -17.99
C ASP A 93 3.34 4.05 -17.22
N LEU A 94 2.61 3.28 -16.38
CA LEU A 94 3.21 2.20 -15.60
C LEU A 94 3.32 0.90 -16.41
N TYR A 95 2.34 0.61 -17.26
CA TYR A 95 2.27 -0.57 -18.12
C TYR A 95 2.11 -0.16 -19.59
N PRO A 96 3.17 0.31 -20.26
CA PRO A 96 3.10 0.77 -21.67
C PRO A 96 2.78 -0.35 -22.67
N GLN A 97 2.85 -1.59 -22.23
CA GLN A 97 2.36 -2.79 -22.91
C GLN A 97 1.77 -3.74 -21.88
N ALA A 98 0.96 -4.71 -22.32
CA ALA A 98 0.36 -5.70 -21.44
C ALA A 98 1.42 -6.35 -20.53
N GLN A 99 1.18 -6.37 -19.22
CA GLN A 99 2.11 -6.94 -18.25
C GLN A 99 1.99 -8.46 -18.27
N THR A 100 2.86 -9.13 -19.00
CA THR A 100 2.89 -10.60 -19.14
C THR A 100 3.88 -11.27 -18.21
N PHE A 101 4.94 -10.57 -17.80
CA PHE A 101 5.85 -11.03 -16.74
C PHE A 101 5.24 -10.72 -15.38
N LEU A 102 4.84 -11.77 -14.67
CA LEU A 102 4.19 -11.65 -13.36
C LEU A 102 5.12 -12.14 -12.26
N VAL A 103 5.03 -11.52 -11.09
CA VAL A 103 5.69 -11.97 -9.87
C VAL A 103 4.69 -12.81 -9.09
N GLN A 104 4.85 -14.13 -9.16
CA GLN A 104 3.97 -15.08 -8.47
C GLN A 104 4.58 -15.47 -7.11
N PRO A 105 3.93 -15.13 -5.99
CA PRO A 105 4.38 -15.59 -4.69
C PRO A 105 4.08 -17.08 -4.48
N PRO A 106 4.77 -17.76 -3.53
CA PRO A 106 4.48 -19.16 -3.23
C PRO A 106 3.04 -19.40 -2.80
N ALA A 107 2.43 -20.49 -3.27
CA ALA A 107 1.05 -20.86 -2.95
C ALA A 107 0.77 -20.92 -1.43
N ALA A 108 1.74 -21.39 -0.64
CA ALA A 108 1.64 -21.44 0.82
C ALA A 108 1.46 -20.07 1.48
N LEU A 109 1.82 -18.97 0.80
CA LEU A 109 1.62 -17.59 1.25
C LEU A 109 0.44 -16.91 0.56
N ALA A 110 0.16 -17.28 -0.69
CA ALA A 110 -0.72 -16.53 -1.57
C ALA A 110 -2.09 -17.18 -1.79
N ASP A 111 -2.25 -18.49 -1.57
CA ASP A 111 -3.49 -19.23 -1.86
C ASP A 111 -4.26 -19.61 -0.59
N VAL A 112 -3.88 -19.02 0.54
CA VAL A 112 -4.56 -19.18 1.84
C VAL A 112 -5.21 -17.86 2.29
N LEU A 113 -6.09 -17.90 3.27
CA LEU A 113 -6.77 -16.72 3.83
C LEU A 113 -7.39 -15.84 2.73
N GLU A 114 -6.97 -14.59 2.60
CA GLU A 114 -7.50 -13.68 1.56
C GLU A 114 -7.31 -14.23 0.15
N GLY A 115 -6.16 -14.86 -0.14
CA GLY A 115 -5.86 -15.41 -1.45
C GLY A 115 -6.76 -16.59 -1.85
N GLN A 116 -7.31 -17.34 -0.88
CA GLN A 116 -8.28 -18.38 -1.15
C GLN A 116 -9.59 -17.81 -1.73
N PHE A 117 -9.98 -16.62 -1.28
CA PHE A 117 -11.22 -15.95 -1.70
C PHE A 117 -11.00 -15.01 -2.90
N ARG A 118 -9.75 -14.63 -3.14
CA ARG A 118 -9.32 -13.72 -4.21
C ARG A 118 -8.18 -14.33 -5.03
N PRO A 119 -8.44 -15.38 -5.82
CA PRO A 119 -7.40 -16.04 -6.62
C PRO A 119 -6.66 -15.04 -7.53
N GLY A 120 -5.32 -15.07 -7.51
CA GLY A 120 -4.47 -14.16 -8.29
C GLY A 120 -4.23 -12.79 -7.66
N PHE A 121 -4.94 -12.40 -6.58
CA PHE A 121 -4.78 -11.11 -5.91
C PHE A 121 -3.32 -10.83 -5.54
N PHE A 122 -2.65 -11.75 -4.85
CA PHE A 122 -1.28 -11.54 -4.42
C PHE A 122 -0.26 -11.58 -5.56
N THR A 123 -0.56 -12.25 -6.68
CA THR A 123 0.25 -12.13 -7.92
C THR A 123 0.14 -10.71 -8.48
N GLY A 124 -1.06 -10.13 -8.52
CA GLY A 124 -1.27 -8.74 -8.91
C GLY A 124 -0.55 -7.74 -8.01
N VAL A 125 -0.66 -7.93 -6.68
CA VAL A 125 0.02 -7.10 -5.67
C VAL A 125 1.55 -7.22 -5.80
N SER A 126 2.09 -8.44 -5.86
CA SER A 126 3.53 -8.65 -5.96
C SER A 126 4.11 -8.04 -7.23
N THR A 127 3.37 -8.13 -8.35
CA THR A 127 3.79 -7.57 -9.65
C THR A 127 3.84 -6.04 -9.60
N VAL A 128 2.80 -5.37 -9.10
CA VAL A 128 2.80 -3.90 -9.02
C VAL A 128 3.81 -3.40 -8.01
N VAL A 129 3.94 -4.04 -6.84
CA VAL A 129 4.90 -3.63 -5.81
C VAL A 129 6.33 -3.78 -6.32
N MET A 130 6.66 -4.90 -6.98
CA MET A 130 7.97 -5.07 -7.62
C MET A 130 8.24 -3.94 -8.61
N LYS A 131 7.26 -3.61 -9.47
CA LYS A 131 7.42 -2.56 -10.47
C LYS A 131 7.60 -1.19 -9.83
N LEU A 132 6.79 -0.84 -8.84
CA LEU A 132 6.93 0.41 -8.10
C LEU A 132 8.29 0.49 -7.38
N PHE A 133 8.75 -0.61 -6.76
CA PHE A 133 10.07 -0.65 -6.13
C PHE A 133 11.20 -0.45 -7.13
N GLN A 134 11.10 -1.04 -8.33
CA GLN A 134 12.06 -0.79 -9.41
C GLN A 134 12.00 0.67 -9.91
N CYS A 135 10.83 1.32 -9.89
CA CYS A 135 10.74 2.73 -10.25
C CYS A 135 11.41 3.64 -9.21
N VAL A 136 11.20 3.35 -7.91
CA VAL A 136 11.64 4.21 -6.79
C VAL A 136 13.07 3.90 -6.36
N PHE A 137 13.46 2.63 -6.26
CA PHE A 137 14.71 2.21 -5.60
C PHE A 137 15.84 1.81 -6.56
N SER A 138 15.60 1.66 -7.87
CA SER A 138 16.64 1.17 -8.79
C SER A 138 17.85 2.10 -8.96
N GLY A 139 17.75 3.34 -8.53
CA GLY A 139 18.83 4.33 -8.61
C GLY A 139 19.35 4.79 -7.24
N THR A 140 18.91 4.17 -6.16
CA THR A 140 19.32 4.56 -4.79
C THR A 140 20.75 4.17 -4.49
N LYS A 141 21.43 4.96 -3.69
CA LYS A 141 22.81 4.71 -3.26
C LYS A 141 22.87 4.02 -1.91
N GLU A 142 21.79 4.09 -1.15
CA GLU A 142 21.63 3.51 0.19
C GLU A 142 20.35 2.70 0.27
N MET A 143 20.15 2.01 1.39
CA MET A 143 18.92 1.27 1.67
C MET A 143 17.73 2.23 1.71
N GLY A 144 16.69 1.97 0.93
CA GLY A 144 15.44 2.69 1.01
C GLY A 144 14.48 2.08 2.01
N PHE A 145 13.34 2.73 2.23
CA PHE A 145 12.29 2.28 3.16
C PHE A 145 10.94 2.26 2.45
N ALA A 146 10.15 1.22 2.70
CA ALA A 146 8.76 1.15 2.20
C ALA A 146 7.80 0.82 3.35
N PHE A 147 6.71 1.57 3.43
CA PHE A 147 5.79 1.57 4.56
C PHE A 147 4.49 0.86 4.22
N PHE A 148 4.08 -0.09 5.05
CA PHE A 148 2.83 -0.84 4.91
C PHE A 148 2.11 -0.94 6.25
N GLY A 149 0.78 -0.89 6.21
CA GLY A 149 -0.05 -1.05 7.40
C GLY A 149 -0.11 -2.50 7.89
N GLU A 150 -0.07 -2.69 9.20
CA GLU A 150 -0.27 -4.00 9.83
C GLU A 150 -1.64 -4.62 9.51
N LYS A 151 -2.63 -3.80 9.20
CA LYS A 151 -3.98 -4.22 8.83
C LYS A 151 -3.98 -5.26 7.70
N ASP A 152 -3.18 -5.04 6.67
CA ASP A 152 -3.06 -5.92 5.53
C ASP A 152 -1.88 -6.90 5.72
N PHE A 153 -1.92 -7.65 6.85
CA PHE A 153 -0.81 -8.46 7.37
C PHE A 153 -0.29 -9.50 6.36
N GLN A 154 -1.20 -10.25 5.70
CA GLN A 154 -0.80 -11.24 4.71
C GLN A 154 -0.12 -10.60 3.51
N GLN A 155 -0.63 -9.47 3.02
CA GLN A 155 0.02 -8.68 1.97
C GLN A 155 1.43 -8.26 2.38
N GLN A 156 1.58 -7.76 3.61
CA GLN A 156 2.89 -7.35 4.12
C GLN A 156 3.87 -8.53 4.20
N LEU A 157 3.41 -9.71 4.63
CA LEU A 157 4.21 -10.93 4.69
C LEU A 157 4.71 -11.32 3.28
N VAL A 158 3.82 -11.32 2.29
CA VAL A 158 4.16 -11.58 0.88
C VAL A 158 5.23 -10.60 0.39
N ILE A 159 5.07 -9.30 0.68
CA ILE A 159 6.01 -8.26 0.24
C ILE A 159 7.38 -8.41 0.94
N ARG A 160 7.43 -8.79 2.22
CA ARG A 160 8.69 -9.06 2.92
C ARG A 160 9.45 -10.22 2.27
N HIS A 161 8.76 -11.31 1.92
CA HIS A 161 9.35 -12.42 1.21
C HIS A 161 9.85 -12.02 -0.19
N LEU A 162 9.08 -11.21 -0.91
CA LEU A 162 9.49 -10.65 -2.20
C LEU A 162 10.80 -9.86 -2.07
N VAL A 163 10.87 -8.93 -1.12
CA VAL A 163 12.07 -8.10 -0.89
C VAL A 163 13.29 -8.97 -0.59
N THR A 164 13.13 -9.96 0.29
CA THR A 164 14.23 -10.86 0.68
C THR A 164 14.71 -11.71 -0.49
N GLN A 165 13.77 -12.35 -1.22
CA GLN A 165 14.12 -13.31 -2.27
C GLN A 165 14.67 -12.64 -3.54
N PHE A 166 14.27 -11.39 -3.82
CA PHE A 166 14.81 -10.61 -4.93
C PHE A 166 15.96 -9.68 -4.54
N ALA A 167 16.44 -9.75 -3.28
CA ALA A 167 17.55 -8.94 -2.76
C ALA A 167 17.35 -7.43 -3.05
N LEU A 168 16.12 -6.93 -2.87
CA LEU A 168 15.82 -5.53 -3.17
C LEU A 168 16.44 -4.61 -2.11
N PRO A 169 16.99 -3.45 -2.48
CA PRO A 169 17.64 -2.52 -1.56
C PRO A 169 16.59 -1.67 -0.80
N VAL A 170 15.63 -2.35 -0.14
CA VAL A 170 14.54 -1.69 0.59
C VAL A 170 14.21 -2.44 1.88
N GLN A 171 14.04 -1.69 2.96
CA GLN A 171 13.55 -2.19 4.23
C GLN A 171 12.05 -1.97 4.35
N ILE A 172 11.28 -3.01 4.71
CA ILE A 172 9.85 -2.90 4.94
C ILE A 172 9.58 -2.48 6.39
N VAL A 173 8.95 -1.32 6.54
CA VAL A 173 8.52 -0.76 7.83
C VAL A 173 7.02 -1.02 8.02
N THR A 174 6.67 -1.59 9.17
CA THR A 174 5.28 -1.86 9.55
C THR A 174 4.73 -0.71 10.37
N ALA A 175 3.56 -0.19 9.99
CA ALA A 175 2.82 0.78 10.80
C ALA A 175 1.61 0.12 11.49
N PRO A 176 1.33 0.47 12.75
CA PRO A 176 0.15 -0.02 13.46
C PRO A 176 -1.15 0.33 12.73
N THR A 177 -2.16 -0.53 12.89
CA THR A 177 -3.49 -0.29 12.33
C THR A 177 -4.13 0.95 12.98
N VAL A 178 -4.40 1.97 12.19
CA VAL A 178 -5.16 3.16 12.63
C VAL A 178 -6.65 2.82 12.62
N ARG A 179 -7.32 3.19 13.72
CA ARG A 179 -8.73 2.88 13.95
C ARG A 179 -9.53 4.14 14.24
N ASP A 180 -10.82 4.07 13.96
CA ASP A 180 -11.80 5.06 14.41
C ASP A 180 -11.99 4.95 15.94
N THR A 181 -12.68 5.91 16.54
CA THR A 181 -12.92 6.00 17.98
C THR A 181 -13.67 4.80 18.56
N ASP A 182 -14.47 4.12 17.73
CA ASP A 182 -15.22 2.90 18.08
C ASP A 182 -14.43 1.59 17.86
N GLY A 183 -13.19 1.68 17.37
CA GLY A 183 -12.30 0.54 17.14
C GLY A 183 -12.31 -0.01 15.72
N LEU A 184 -13.16 0.48 14.82
CA LEU A 184 -13.14 0.06 13.42
C LEU A 184 -11.84 0.48 12.74
N ALA A 185 -11.14 -0.46 12.08
CA ALA A 185 -9.96 -0.14 11.28
C ALA A 185 -10.33 0.78 10.11
N LEU A 186 -9.53 1.81 9.88
CA LEU A 186 -9.75 2.71 8.74
C LEU A 186 -9.50 1.98 7.42
N SER A 187 -10.41 2.19 6.46
CA SER A 187 -10.35 1.62 5.11
C SER A 187 -11.04 2.55 4.12
N SER A 188 -10.49 2.62 2.91
CA SER A 188 -11.12 3.32 1.77
C SER A 188 -12.50 2.76 1.44
N ARG A 189 -12.80 1.51 1.82
CA ARG A 189 -14.08 0.85 1.61
C ARG A 189 -15.10 1.05 2.75
N ASN A 190 -14.74 1.69 3.86
CA ASN A 190 -15.71 1.96 4.94
C ASN A 190 -16.86 2.87 4.47
N GLY A 191 -16.65 3.69 3.44
CA GLY A 191 -17.69 4.48 2.82
C GLY A 191 -18.78 3.69 2.07
N TYR A 192 -18.58 2.38 1.84
CA TYR A 192 -19.59 1.52 1.22
C TYR A 192 -20.61 0.97 2.22
N LEU A 193 -20.27 1.02 3.53
CA LEU A 193 -21.13 0.48 4.58
C LEU A 193 -22.38 1.37 4.73
N SER A 194 -23.56 0.73 4.79
CA SER A 194 -24.79 1.37 5.26
C SER A 194 -24.66 1.74 6.75
N GLU A 195 -25.54 2.59 7.26
CA GLU A 195 -25.54 2.98 8.68
C GLU A 195 -25.57 1.76 9.63
N THR A 196 -26.40 0.76 9.29
CA THR A 196 -26.53 -0.46 10.08
C THR A 196 -25.23 -1.28 10.06
N GLU A 197 -24.65 -1.49 8.88
CA GLU A 197 -23.37 -2.21 8.72
C GLU A 197 -22.22 -1.46 9.40
N ARG A 198 -22.20 -0.12 9.31
CA ARG A 198 -21.18 0.70 9.97
C ARG A 198 -21.26 0.58 11.50
N ALA A 199 -22.47 0.50 12.06
CA ALA A 199 -22.68 0.32 13.51
C ALA A 199 -22.22 -1.09 13.99
N GLU A 200 -22.37 -2.13 13.15
CA GLU A 200 -21.96 -3.49 13.46
C GLU A 200 -20.46 -3.74 13.27
N ALA A 201 -19.83 -3.09 12.30
CA ALA A 201 -18.46 -3.35 11.87
C ALA A 201 -17.40 -3.34 13.01
N PRO A 202 -17.47 -2.48 14.05
CA PRO A 202 -16.54 -2.49 15.17
C PRO A 202 -16.55 -3.76 16.03
N ARG A 203 -17.65 -4.55 15.99
CA ARG A 203 -17.81 -5.78 16.78
C ARG A 203 -16.76 -6.83 16.46
N LEU A 204 -16.27 -6.88 15.22
CA LEU A 204 -15.18 -7.78 14.85
C LEU A 204 -13.93 -7.52 15.71
N GLN A 205 -13.55 -6.26 15.84
CA GLN A 205 -12.39 -5.88 16.65
C GLN A 205 -12.62 -6.18 18.14
N ALA A 206 -13.82 -5.94 18.66
CA ALA A 206 -14.17 -6.27 20.03
C ALA A 206 -14.02 -7.78 20.28
N CYS A 207 -14.61 -8.61 19.41
CA CYS A 207 -14.51 -10.06 19.48
C CYS A 207 -13.06 -10.57 19.45
N LEU A 208 -12.26 -10.06 18.53
CA LEU A 208 -10.83 -10.42 18.41
C LEU A 208 -10.04 -10.05 19.68
N ARG A 209 -10.37 -8.92 20.27
CA ARG A 209 -9.77 -8.48 21.54
C ARG A 209 -10.14 -9.41 22.71
N ASP A 210 -11.41 -9.81 22.79
CA ASP A 210 -11.90 -10.74 23.83
C ASP A 210 -11.23 -12.11 23.69
N VAL A 211 -11.10 -12.62 22.46
CA VAL A 211 -10.36 -13.86 22.18
C VAL A 211 -8.89 -13.73 22.59
N ALA A 212 -8.25 -12.62 22.25
CA ALA A 212 -6.84 -12.40 22.58
C ALA A 212 -6.62 -12.32 24.11
N VAL A 213 -7.57 -11.77 24.87
CA VAL A 213 -7.55 -11.76 26.35
C VAL A 213 -7.73 -13.18 26.89
N ALA A 214 -8.71 -13.93 26.37
CA ALA A 214 -8.97 -15.28 26.81
C ALA A 214 -7.79 -16.24 26.57
N LEU A 215 -7.07 -16.07 25.47
CA LEU A 215 -5.89 -16.90 25.15
C LEU A 215 -4.66 -16.59 26.00
N LYS A 216 -4.56 -15.39 26.60
CA LYS A 216 -3.45 -15.05 27.49
C LYS A 216 -3.56 -15.68 28.88
N GLY A 217 -4.75 -16.18 29.23
CA GLY A 217 -5.04 -16.73 30.56
C GLY A 217 -5.02 -15.69 31.68
N PRO A 218 -5.41 -16.06 32.89
CA PRO A 218 -5.23 -15.22 34.07
C PRO A 218 -3.74 -15.09 34.45
#